data_d87673cab30b2356ae8887fa445f1efb
#
_entry.id   d87673cab30b2356ae8887fa445f1efb
#
_cell.length_a   1.000
_cell.length_b   1.000
_cell.length_c   1.000
_cell.angle_alpha   90.00
_cell.angle_beta   90.00
_cell.angle_gamma   90.00
#
_symmetry.space_group_name_H-M   'P 1'
#
loop_
_entity.id
_entity.type
_entity.pdbx_description
1 polymer ?
#
loop_
_entity_poly.entity_id
_entity_poly.type
_entity_poly.pdbx_seq_one_letter_code
_entity_poly.pdbx_strand_id
1 'polypeptide(L)'
;MQVSEAVCARRAIKWYDPEHKMPEEAFRALMDHAIRTPTAFNIQNWRFIRVTDPEQRRAIRAVAWDQAQVTDASELLVLCFDNKAWSRQPERYWRNAPQEVQDFLLPALAEYYRDKPQVERDEGMRSCGLVGQTIMLMAKELGYDSCPMDGFDYQ
;
A
#
# COMPACT_ATOMS: atom_id res chain seq x y z
N MET A 1 -0.21 12.66 -17.48
CA MET A 1 -0.38 11.40 -18.28
C MET A 1 -1.83 10.95 -18.18
N GLN A 2 -2.40 10.36 -19.25
CA GLN A 2 -3.72 9.73 -19.17
C GLN A 2 -3.62 8.40 -18.41
N VAL A 3 -4.68 8.00 -17.69
CA VAL A 3 -4.69 6.71 -16.97
C VAL A 3 -4.40 5.52 -17.90
N SER A 4 -4.96 5.53 -19.11
CA SER A 4 -4.70 4.51 -20.13
C SER A 4 -3.23 4.45 -20.54
N GLU A 5 -2.56 5.58 -20.64
CA GLU A 5 -1.13 5.65 -20.95
C GLU A 5 -0.29 5.07 -19.79
N ALA A 6 -0.62 5.43 -18.54
CA ALA A 6 0.05 4.89 -17.37
C ALA A 6 -0.09 3.37 -17.27
N VAL A 7 -1.29 2.85 -17.50
CA VAL A 7 -1.57 1.40 -17.53
C VAL A 7 -0.74 0.71 -18.63
N CYS A 8 -0.69 1.28 -19.82
CA CYS A 8 0.07 0.72 -20.94
C CYS A 8 1.59 0.82 -20.76
N ALA A 9 2.09 1.86 -20.09
CA ALA A 9 3.53 2.13 -19.93
C ALA A 9 4.16 1.48 -18.69
N ARG A 10 3.37 1.24 -17.62
CA ARG A 10 3.89 0.63 -16.39
C ARG A 10 4.44 -0.77 -16.65
N ARG A 11 5.66 -1.00 -16.19
CA ARG A 11 6.32 -2.34 -16.18
C ARG A 11 6.97 -2.56 -14.82
N ALA A 12 7.23 -3.82 -14.49
CA ALA A 12 8.06 -4.20 -13.36
C ALA A 12 9.53 -4.01 -13.75
N ILE A 13 10.07 -2.84 -13.46
CA ILE A 13 11.45 -2.48 -13.74
C ILE A 13 12.32 -2.93 -12.56
N LYS A 14 13.44 -3.60 -12.85
CA LYS A 14 14.34 -4.16 -11.82
C LYS A 14 15.66 -3.43 -11.68
N TRP A 15 15.94 -2.48 -12.58
CA TRP A 15 17.20 -1.74 -12.61
C TRP A 15 16.92 -0.27 -12.37
N TYR A 16 17.53 0.28 -11.35
CA TYR A 16 17.37 1.66 -10.91
C TYR A 16 18.73 2.35 -10.81
N ASP A 17 18.73 3.66 -10.92
CA ASP A 17 19.88 4.50 -10.63
C ASP A 17 20.01 4.66 -9.11
N PRO A 18 21.05 4.07 -8.49
CA PRO A 18 21.22 4.12 -7.03
C PRO A 18 21.55 5.52 -6.50
N GLU A 19 22.04 6.42 -7.37
CA GLU A 19 22.33 7.81 -6.99
C GLU A 19 21.10 8.70 -7.02
N HIS A 20 20.07 8.31 -7.75
CA HIS A 20 18.82 9.09 -7.80
C HIS A 20 18.06 8.99 -6.48
N LYS A 21 17.64 10.14 -5.96
CA LYS A 21 16.76 10.22 -4.78
C LYS A 21 15.45 10.91 -5.14
N MET A 22 14.34 10.25 -4.86
CA MET A 22 13.02 10.85 -5.06
C MET A 22 12.88 12.07 -4.14
N PRO A 23 12.51 13.24 -4.67
CA PRO A 23 12.22 14.40 -3.83
C PRO A 23 11.05 14.11 -2.88
N GLU A 24 11.13 14.61 -1.66
CA GLU A 24 10.08 14.40 -0.64
C GLU A 24 8.71 14.89 -1.09
N GLU A 25 8.66 15.94 -1.90
CA GLU A 25 7.42 16.45 -2.49
C GLU A 25 6.79 15.42 -3.45
N ALA A 26 7.60 14.76 -4.28
CA ALA A 26 7.13 13.70 -5.17
C ALA A 26 6.62 12.49 -4.38
N PHE A 27 7.34 12.11 -3.31
CA PHE A 27 6.90 11.05 -2.42
C PHE A 27 5.56 11.38 -1.74
N ARG A 28 5.40 12.60 -1.24
CA ARG A 28 4.14 13.05 -0.64
C ARG A 28 3.00 13.01 -1.66
N ALA A 29 3.22 13.55 -2.86
CA ALA A 29 2.22 13.51 -3.93
C ALA A 29 1.81 12.06 -4.25
N LEU A 30 2.76 11.13 -4.29
CA LEU A 30 2.49 9.69 -4.47
C LEU A 30 1.58 9.15 -3.38
N MET A 31 1.92 9.42 -2.10
CA MET A 31 1.16 8.89 -0.95
C MET A 31 -0.20 9.55 -0.79
N ASP A 32 -0.35 10.84 -1.08
CA ASP A 32 -1.63 11.55 -1.05
C ASP A 32 -2.66 10.96 -2.02
N HIS A 33 -2.21 10.38 -3.12
CA HIS A 33 -3.08 9.64 -4.04
C HIS A 33 -3.30 8.19 -3.58
N ALA A 34 -2.27 7.53 -3.05
CA ALA A 34 -2.36 6.17 -2.54
C ALA A 34 -3.44 6.03 -1.46
N ILE A 35 -3.49 6.95 -0.50
CA ILE A 35 -4.48 6.92 0.60
C ILE A 35 -5.93 7.17 0.16
N ARG A 36 -6.18 7.52 -1.11
CA ARG A 36 -7.52 7.65 -1.68
C ARG A 36 -8.06 6.34 -2.25
N THR A 37 -7.25 5.29 -2.22
CA THR A 37 -7.66 3.97 -2.68
C THR A 37 -8.83 3.44 -1.83
N PRO A 38 -9.90 2.91 -2.45
CA PRO A 38 -11.04 2.40 -1.70
C PRO A 38 -10.66 1.13 -0.91
N THR A 39 -11.34 0.95 0.21
CA THR A 39 -11.31 -0.28 1.01
C THR A 39 -12.74 -0.66 1.43
N ALA A 40 -12.98 -1.95 1.71
CA ALA A 40 -14.27 -2.38 2.23
C ALA A 40 -14.58 -1.60 3.50
N PHE A 41 -15.81 -1.10 3.61
CA PHE A 41 -16.27 -0.25 4.72
C PHE A 41 -15.38 0.98 5.00
N ASN A 42 -14.54 1.40 4.05
CA ASN A 42 -13.60 2.51 4.24
C ASN A 42 -12.67 2.32 5.45
N ILE A 43 -12.33 1.08 5.81
CA ILE A 43 -11.51 0.80 7.01
C ILE A 43 -10.04 1.18 6.87
N GLN A 44 -9.58 1.51 5.65
CA GLN A 44 -8.23 2.01 5.40
C GLN A 44 -7.16 1.18 6.14
N ASN A 45 -7.27 -0.14 6.00
CA ASN A 45 -6.51 -1.12 6.77
C ASN A 45 -5.06 -1.30 6.32
N TRP A 46 -4.67 -0.77 5.14
CA TRP A 46 -3.28 -0.77 4.70
C TRP A 46 -2.37 0.07 5.61
N ARG A 47 -1.12 -0.34 5.71
CA ARG A 47 -0.03 0.34 6.40
C ARG A 47 1.17 0.36 5.48
N PHE A 48 1.90 1.46 5.48
CA PHE A 48 3.08 1.67 4.65
C PHE A 48 4.30 1.82 5.55
N ILE A 49 5.31 0.97 5.33
CA ILE A 49 6.60 1.13 5.98
C ILE A 49 7.57 1.61 4.92
N ARG A 50 8.02 2.87 5.02
CA ARG A 50 9.08 3.43 4.19
C ARG A 50 10.42 3.04 4.79
N VAL A 51 11.17 2.21 4.11
CA VAL A 51 12.48 1.75 4.59
C VAL A 51 13.55 2.70 4.06
N THR A 52 14.05 3.57 4.93
CA THR A 52 15.03 4.61 4.56
C THR A 52 16.45 4.28 5.02
N ASP A 53 16.60 3.43 6.03
CA ASP A 53 17.92 3.03 6.56
C ASP A 53 18.62 2.08 5.59
N PRO A 54 19.84 2.43 5.10
CA PRO A 54 20.61 1.58 4.18
C PRO A 54 20.96 0.22 4.77
N GLU A 55 21.22 0.11 6.08
CA GLU A 55 21.51 -1.17 6.72
C GLU A 55 20.31 -2.10 6.69
N GLN A 56 19.12 -1.56 7.00
CA GLN A 56 17.88 -2.32 6.91
C GLN A 56 17.57 -2.76 5.47
N ARG A 57 17.82 -1.90 4.46
CA ARG A 57 17.69 -2.28 3.06
C ARG A 57 18.62 -3.43 2.68
N ARG A 58 19.89 -3.40 3.14
CA ARG A 58 20.83 -4.53 2.92
C ARG A 58 20.35 -5.81 3.58
N ALA A 59 19.85 -5.73 4.81
CA ALA A 59 19.31 -6.88 5.52
C ALA A 59 18.09 -7.48 4.80
N ILE A 60 17.18 -6.63 4.30
CA ILE A 60 16.04 -7.06 3.49
C ILE A 60 16.50 -7.70 2.18
N ARG A 61 17.47 -7.09 1.48
CA ARG A 61 18.03 -7.63 0.25
C ARG A 61 18.58 -9.04 0.44
N ALA A 62 19.28 -9.28 1.54
CA ALA A 62 19.86 -10.59 1.84
C ALA A 62 18.81 -11.72 1.93
N VAL A 63 17.62 -11.43 2.43
CA VAL A 63 16.49 -12.39 2.50
C VAL A 63 15.53 -12.28 1.30
N ALA A 64 15.73 -11.33 0.42
CA ALA A 64 14.95 -11.09 -0.80
C ALA A 64 15.71 -11.55 -2.06
N TRP A 65 16.34 -12.73 -2.01
CA TRP A 65 17.05 -13.37 -3.14
C TRP A 65 18.10 -12.47 -3.80
N ASP A 66 18.77 -11.63 -3.01
CA ASP A 66 19.77 -10.64 -3.45
C ASP A 66 19.26 -9.71 -4.58
N GLN A 67 17.98 -9.38 -4.57
CA GLN A 67 17.39 -8.52 -5.60
C GLN A 67 17.90 -7.07 -5.45
N ALA A 68 18.64 -6.58 -6.45
CA ALA A 68 19.34 -5.30 -6.40
C ALA A 68 18.40 -4.10 -6.20
N GLN A 69 17.17 -4.15 -6.74
CA GLN A 69 16.19 -3.07 -6.59
C GLN A 69 15.85 -2.74 -5.13
N VAL A 70 16.07 -3.64 -4.18
CA VAL A 70 15.84 -3.38 -2.74
C VAL A 70 16.75 -2.27 -2.22
N THR A 71 18.00 -2.23 -2.68
CA THR A 71 19.00 -1.22 -2.29
C THR A 71 19.05 -0.05 -3.25
N ASP A 72 18.84 -0.28 -4.55
CA ASP A 72 19.13 0.68 -5.61
C ASP A 72 17.95 1.61 -5.91
N ALA A 73 16.70 1.18 -5.63
CA ALA A 73 15.55 2.05 -5.79
C ALA A 73 15.59 3.22 -4.81
N SER A 74 15.19 4.42 -5.26
CA SER A 74 15.10 5.60 -4.39
C SER A 74 14.15 5.39 -3.22
N GLU A 75 13.05 4.67 -3.43
CA GLU A 75 12.08 4.33 -2.38
C GLU A 75 11.88 2.83 -2.25
N LEU A 76 11.81 2.37 -1.01
CA LEU A 76 11.41 1.01 -0.67
C LEU A 76 10.21 1.08 0.28
N LEU A 77 9.07 0.59 -0.19
CA LEU A 77 7.83 0.52 0.58
C LEU A 77 7.46 -0.93 0.87
N VAL A 78 7.28 -1.25 2.15
CA VAL A 78 6.66 -2.52 2.55
C VAL A 78 5.17 -2.27 2.78
N LEU A 79 4.33 -2.92 1.99
CA LEU A 79 2.89 -2.85 2.12
C LEU A 79 2.43 -3.90 3.13
N CYS A 80 1.82 -3.42 4.21
CA CYS A 80 1.23 -4.24 5.26
C CYS A 80 -0.24 -3.92 5.40
N PHE A 81 -0.95 -4.73 6.16
CA PHE A 81 -2.30 -4.39 6.60
C PHE A 81 -2.50 -4.71 8.08
N ASP A 82 -3.37 -3.95 8.70
CA ASP A 82 -3.85 -4.17 10.04
C ASP A 82 -5.17 -4.97 9.96
N ASN A 83 -5.12 -6.26 10.25
CA ASN A 83 -6.28 -7.14 10.19
C ASN A 83 -7.34 -6.82 11.25
N LYS A 84 -7.00 -6.01 12.27
CA LYS A 84 -7.93 -5.56 13.32
C LYS A 84 -8.34 -4.08 13.15
N ALA A 85 -8.04 -3.45 12.03
CA ALA A 85 -8.44 -2.07 11.77
C ALA A 85 -9.96 -1.87 11.91
N TRP A 86 -10.75 -2.86 11.51
CA TRP A 86 -12.21 -2.84 11.58
C TRP A 86 -12.77 -2.71 13.00
N SER A 87 -12.05 -3.15 14.03
CA SER A 87 -12.49 -3.13 15.42
C SER A 87 -11.88 -2.00 16.25
N ARG A 88 -10.90 -1.24 15.70
CA ARG A 88 -10.23 -0.14 16.42
C ARG A 88 -10.90 1.18 16.12
N GLN A 89 -11.78 1.64 16.99
CA GLN A 89 -12.50 2.91 16.85
C GLN A 89 -13.19 3.01 15.47
N PRO A 90 -14.08 2.08 15.10
CA PRO A 90 -14.65 2.00 13.75
C PRO A 90 -15.48 3.24 13.40
N GLU A 91 -16.02 3.96 14.39
CA GLU A 91 -16.77 5.21 14.22
C GLU A 91 -15.95 6.29 13.50
N ARG A 92 -14.62 6.26 13.60
CA ARG A 92 -13.74 7.25 12.94
C ARG A 92 -13.88 7.25 11.41
N TYR A 93 -14.19 6.09 10.82
CA TYR A 93 -14.32 5.96 9.36
C TYR A 93 -15.58 6.66 8.84
N TRP A 94 -16.58 6.82 9.68
CA TRP A 94 -17.90 7.33 9.33
C TRP A 94 -18.29 8.60 10.09
N ARG A 95 -17.35 9.20 10.84
CA ARG A 95 -17.59 10.37 11.71
C ARG A 95 -18.25 11.57 11.01
N ASN A 96 -18.10 11.68 9.70
CA ASN A 96 -18.68 12.76 8.89
C ASN A 96 -19.97 12.33 8.16
N ALA A 97 -20.41 11.09 8.32
CA ALA A 97 -21.63 10.58 7.73
C ALA A 97 -22.85 10.92 8.61
N PRO A 98 -24.08 11.00 8.05
CA PRO A 98 -25.30 11.10 8.82
C PRO A 98 -25.42 10.00 9.87
N GLN A 99 -26.08 10.30 11.01
CA GLN A 99 -26.20 9.34 12.13
C GLN A 99 -26.85 8.02 11.69
N GLU A 100 -27.89 8.08 10.88
CA GLU A 100 -28.57 6.89 10.34
C GLU A 100 -27.63 5.95 9.58
N VAL A 101 -26.65 6.53 8.84
CA VAL A 101 -25.63 5.76 8.12
C VAL A 101 -24.67 5.10 9.08
N GLN A 102 -24.26 5.82 10.14
CA GLN A 102 -23.38 5.27 11.18
C GLN A 102 -24.06 4.12 11.92
N ASP A 103 -25.31 4.29 12.33
CA ASP A 103 -26.12 3.30 13.05
C ASP A 103 -26.31 2.01 12.24
N PHE A 104 -26.37 2.12 10.92
CA PHE A 104 -26.44 0.96 10.03
C PHE A 104 -25.09 0.30 9.79
N LEU A 105 -24.05 1.10 9.47
CA LEU A 105 -22.76 0.57 9.00
C LEU A 105 -21.90 0.00 10.13
N LEU A 106 -21.92 0.56 11.34
CA LEU A 106 -21.08 0.07 12.42
C LEU A 106 -21.43 -1.36 12.86
N PRO A 107 -22.71 -1.73 13.06
CA PRO A 107 -23.09 -3.12 13.31
C PRO A 107 -22.77 -4.05 12.13
N ALA A 108 -23.04 -3.61 10.90
CA ALA A 108 -22.77 -4.40 9.70
C ALA A 108 -21.28 -4.69 9.52
N LEU A 109 -20.40 -3.71 9.80
CA LEU A 109 -18.95 -3.88 9.82
C LEU A 109 -18.53 -4.95 10.82
N ALA A 110 -19.05 -4.87 12.05
CA ALA A 110 -18.72 -5.83 13.10
C ALA A 110 -19.20 -7.24 12.73
N GLU A 111 -20.38 -7.39 12.18
CA GLU A 111 -20.93 -8.66 11.72
C GLU A 111 -20.11 -9.26 10.56
N TYR A 112 -19.63 -8.40 9.65
CA TYR A 112 -18.85 -8.82 8.49
C TYR A 112 -17.52 -9.46 8.88
N TYR A 113 -16.81 -8.91 9.88
CA TYR A 113 -15.45 -9.31 10.25
C TYR A 113 -15.34 -10.20 11.50
N ARG A 114 -16.25 -10.05 12.48
CA ARG A 114 -16.14 -10.72 13.77
C ARG A 114 -16.05 -12.23 13.60
N ASP A 115 -15.05 -12.83 14.26
CA ASP A 115 -14.79 -14.27 14.26
C ASP A 115 -14.55 -14.88 12.87
N LYS A 116 -14.14 -14.05 11.89
CA LYS A 116 -13.89 -14.47 10.51
C LYS A 116 -12.45 -14.10 10.07
N PRO A 117 -11.41 -14.73 10.63
CA PRO A 117 -10.02 -14.38 10.37
C PRO A 117 -9.63 -14.48 8.88
N GLN A 118 -10.26 -15.39 8.14
CA GLN A 118 -10.04 -15.51 6.70
C GLN A 118 -10.57 -14.28 5.95
N VAL A 119 -11.72 -13.73 6.34
CA VAL A 119 -12.27 -12.50 5.75
C VAL A 119 -11.37 -11.31 6.06
N GLU A 120 -10.89 -11.19 7.30
CA GLU A 120 -9.93 -10.15 7.69
C GLU A 120 -8.68 -10.18 6.81
N ARG A 121 -8.11 -11.38 6.60
CA ARG A 121 -6.94 -11.59 5.77
C ARG A 121 -7.22 -11.24 4.30
N ASP A 122 -8.29 -11.76 3.74
CA ASP A 122 -8.61 -11.61 2.32
C ASP A 122 -8.91 -10.15 1.97
N GLU A 123 -9.61 -9.42 2.84
CA GLU A 123 -9.82 -7.97 2.68
C GLU A 123 -8.52 -7.18 2.82
N GLY A 124 -7.63 -7.59 3.74
CA GLY A 124 -6.30 -6.99 3.87
C GLY A 124 -5.48 -7.15 2.59
N MET A 125 -5.41 -8.36 2.05
CA MET A 125 -4.71 -8.67 0.80
C MET A 125 -5.30 -7.90 -0.38
N ARG A 126 -6.63 -7.85 -0.48
CA ARG A 126 -7.35 -7.10 -1.53
C ARG A 126 -7.05 -5.60 -1.45
N SER A 127 -7.11 -5.03 -0.25
CA SER A 127 -6.79 -3.62 0.00
C SER A 127 -5.34 -3.29 -0.37
N CYS A 128 -4.38 -4.14 -0.01
CA CYS A 128 -2.97 -3.96 -0.39
C CYS A 128 -2.77 -4.06 -1.91
N GLY A 129 -3.46 -4.99 -2.59
CA GLY A 129 -3.41 -5.10 -4.05
C GLY A 129 -3.93 -3.84 -4.74
N LEU A 130 -5.06 -3.30 -4.28
CA LEU A 130 -5.65 -2.08 -4.82
C LEU A 130 -4.73 -0.86 -4.62
N VAL A 131 -4.22 -0.65 -3.40
CA VAL A 131 -3.34 0.49 -3.12
C VAL A 131 -1.98 0.32 -3.80
N GLY A 132 -1.45 -0.89 -3.90
CA GLY A 132 -0.23 -1.19 -4.64
C GLY A 132 -0.34 -0.81 -6.11
N GLN A 133 -1.46 -1.13 -6.76
CA GLN A 133 -1.72 -0.71 -8.14
C GLN A 133 -1.83 0.82 -8.25
N THR A 134 -2.50 1.49 -7.32
CA THR A 134 -2.58 2.96 -7.31
C THR A 134 -1.19 3.59 -7.20
N ILE A 135 -0.33 3.09 -6.29
CA ILE A 135 1.04 3.55 -6.12
C ILE A 135 1.83 3.40 -7.43
N MET A 136 1.74 2.24 -8.10
CA MET A 136 2.48 1.98 -9.34
C MET A 136 2.04 2.90 -10.48
N LEU A 137 0.75 3.18 -10.62
CA LEU A 137 0.23 4.08 -11.65
C LEU A 137 0.62 5.53 -11.37
N MET A 138 0.54 5.96 -10.12
CA MET A 138 0.96 7.31 -9.71
C MET A 138 2.46 7.50 -9.82
N ALA A 139 3.27 6.50 -9.48
CA ALA A 139 4.71 6.55 -9.74
C ALA A 139 4.97 6.80 -11.22
N LYS A 140 4.29 6.08 -12.12
CA LYS A 140 4.43 6.26 -13.56
C LYS A 140 4.00 7.65 -14.04
N GLU A 141 2.93 8.21 -13.49
CA GLU A 141 2.49 9.58 -13.73
C GLU A 141 3.55 10.61 -13.35
N LEU A 142 4.23 10.38 -12.22
CA LEU A 142 5.29 11.25 -11.70
C LEU A 142 6.65 11.03 -12.38
N GLY A 143 6.72 10.16 -13.42
CA GLY A 143 7.95 9.87 -14.17
C GLY A 143 8.85 8.82 -13.53
N TYR A 144 8.36 8.07 -12.54
CA TYR A 144 9.10 6.99 -11.88
C TYR A 144 8.63 5.61 -12.37
N ASP A 145 9.57 4.69 -12.36
CA ASP A 145 9.27 3.27 -12.53
C ASP A 145 9.09 2.57 -11.19
N SER A 146 8.45 1.41 -11.21
CA SER A 146 8.17 0.62 -10.00
C SER A 146 8.34 -0.87 -10.25
N CYS A 147 8.58 -1.61 -9.18
CA CYS A 147 8.64 -3.06 -9.19
C CYS A 147 7.85 -3.61 -8.00
N PRO A 148 6.66 -4.19 -8.21
CA PRO A 148 6.05 -4.98 -7.16
C PRO A 148 6.90 -6.23 -6.94
N MET A 149 7.23 -6.52 -5.69
CA MET A 149 8.13 -7.60 -5.33
C MET A 149 7.41 -8.66 -4.51
N ASP A 150 7.70 -9.87 -4.85
CA ASP A 150 7.57 -11.07 -4.04
C ASP A 150 8.94 -11.78 -4.03
N GLY A 151 9.07 -12.94 -3.44
CA GLY A 151 10.33 -13.66 -3.44
C GLY A 151 11.27 -13.20 -2.33
N PHE A 152 10.76 -13.21 -1.11
CA PHE A 152 11.56 -13.14 0.11
C PHE A 152 11.27 -14.32 1.01
N ASP A 153 12.22 -14.61 1.89
CA ASP A 153 12.04 -15.60 2.94
C ASP A 153 11.09 -15.06 4.00
N TYR A 154 10.03 -15.81 4.28
CA TYR A 154 9.03 -15.48 5.29
C TYR A 154 9.33 -16.10 6.67
N GLN A 155 10.47 -16.79 6.83
CA GLN A 155 10.86 -17.47 8.08
C GLN A 155 11.78 -16.62 8.94
#